data_afaf3533471e4fece8a55eb7778dd307
#
_entry.id   afaf3533471e4fece8a55eb7778dd307
#
_cell.length_a   1.000
_cell.length_b   1.000
_cell.length_c   1.000
_cell.angle_alpha   90.00
_cell.angle_beta   90.00
_cell.angle_gamma   90.00
#
_symmetry.space_group_name_H-M   'P 1'
#
loop_
_entity.id
_entity.type
_entity.pdbx_description
1 polymer ?
#
loop_
_entity_poly.entity_id
_entity_poly.type
_entity_poly.pdbx_seq_one_letter_code
_entity_poly.pdbx_strand_id
1 'polypeptide(L)'
;MEETMKNLELQKRANDVRKGIVTAVHSAKAGHPGGSLSAADIFTFLYFEEMNIDPKNPDMEERDRFVLSKGHTAPGLYSALAYRGYFPVEDLPTLRHLGSYLQGHPCIHIPGVDMSSGSLGQGISAAVGMALGAKMDKRDFRVYTLLGDRKSTRLNSSHP
;
A
#
# COMPACT_ATOMS: atom_id res chain seq x y z
N MET A 1 24.41 -15.61 -9.67
CA MET A 1 25.03 -14.65 -8.72
C MET A 1 24.25 -13.34 -8.67
N GLU A 2 23.92 -12.74 -9.79
CA GLU A 2 23.12 -11.49 -9.87
C GLU A 2 21.72 -11.64 -9.28
N GLU A 3 20.99 -12.69 -9.62
CA GLU A 3 19.66 -13.00 -9.06
C GLU A 3 19.69 -13.22 -7.54
N THR A 4 20.74 -13.85 -7.04
CA THR A 4 20.93 -14.05 -5.59
C THR A 4 21.17 -12.73 -4.87
N MET A 5 21.93 -11.81 -5.47
CA MET A 5 22.18 -10.46 -4.96
C MET A 5 20.89 -9.63 -4.94
N LYS A 6 20.09 -9.68 -6.01
CA LYS A 6 18.80 -9.01 -6.14
C LYS A 6 17.83 -9.50 -5.06
N ASN A 7 17.71 -10.81 -4.86
CA ASN A 7 16.86 -11.39 -3.84
C ASN A 7 17.27 -10.95 -2.41
N LEU A 8 18.57 -10.86 -2.15
CA LEU A 8 19.07 -10.38 -0.85
C LEU A 8 18.71 -8.91 -0.62
N GLU A 9 18.78 -8.07 -1.63
CA GLU A 9 18.39 -6.66 -1.53
C GLU A 9 16.89 -6.52 -1.24
N LEU A 10 16.04 -7.26 -1.94
CA LEU A 10 14.59 -7.28 -1.67
C LEU A 10 14.29 -7.77 -0.24
N GLN A 11 14.99 -8.77 0.26
CA GLN A 11 14.83 -9.22 1.65
C GLN A 11 15.21 -8.12 2.66
N LYS A 12 16.29 -7.36 2.39
CA LYS A 12 16.66 -6.20 3.23
C LYS A 12 15.57 -5.13 3.20
N ARG A 13 15.05 -4.78 2.01
CA ARG A 13 13.94 -3.84 1.87
C ARG A 13 12.68 -4.31 2.61
N ALA A 14 12.33 -5.59 2.50
CA ALA A 14 11.21 -6.16 3.23
C ALA A 14 11.40 -6.06 4.75
N ASN A 15 12.62 -6.24 5.24
CA ASN A 15 12.94 -6.06 6.65
C ASN A 15 12.82 -4.58 7.07
N ASP A 16 13.24 -3.64 6.24
CA ASP A 16 13.08 -2.21 6.51
C ASP A 16 11.59 -1.83 6.55
N VAL A 17 10.79 -2.32 5.62
CA VAL A 17 9.32 -2.15 5.64
C VAL A 17 8.72 -2.69 6.94
N ARG A 18 9.16 -3.88 7.41
CA ARG A 18 8.72 -4.45 8.71
C ARG A 18 9.09 -3.56 9.89
N LYS A 19 10.31 -3.04 9.91
CA LYS A 19 10.75 -2.08 10.96
C LYS A 19 9.85 -0.83 10.96
N GLY A 20 9.59 -0.26 9.79
CA GLY A 20 8.69 0.90 9.64
C GLY A 20 7.29 0.61 10.18
N ILE A 21 6.72 -0.55 9.87
CA ILE A 21 5.42 -0.99 10.38
C ILE A 21 5.41 -1.01 11.92
N VAL A 22 6.40 -1.66 12.51
CA VAL A 22 6.49 -1.79 13.97
C VAL A 22 6.69 -0.42 14.61
N THR A 23 7.56 0.41 14.06
CA THR A 23 7.81 1.77 14.55
C THR A 23 6.54 2.62 14.52
N ALA A 24 5.83 2.64 13.39
CA ALA A 24 4.62 3.42 13.23
C ALA A 24 3.51 2.98 14.20
N VAL A 25 3.23 1.67 14.27
CA VAL A 25 2.18 1.11 15.14
C VAL A 25 2.53 1.28 16.62
N HIS A 26 3.81 1.10 16.99
CA HIS A 26 4.27 1.30 18.37
C HIS A 26 4.10 2.74 18.81
N SER A 27 4.49 3.70 17.97
CA SER A 27 4.34 5.14 18.28
C SER A 27 2.87 5.53 18.41
N ALA A 28 2.02 5.07 17.49
CA ALA A 28 0.58 5.34 17.50
C ALA A 28 -0.16 4.66 18.67
N LYS A 29 0.44 3.67 19.33
CA LYS A 29 -0.21 2.77 20.31
C LYS A 29 -1.53 2.18 19.79
N ALA A 30 -1.69 2.11 18.48
CA ALA A 30 -2.89 1.66 17.80
C ALA A 30 -2.57 1.24 16.36
N GLY A 31 -3.29 0.25 15.83
CA GLY A 31 -3.14 -0.22 14.46
C GLY A 31 -3.28 -1.73 14.33
N HIS A 32 -3.02 -2.22 13.14
CA HIS A 32 -3.15 -3.63 12.77
C HIS A 32 -1.80 -4.22 12.32
N PRO A 33 -0.87 -4.49 13.24
CA PRO A 33 0.49 -4.93 12.86
C PRO A 33 0.49 -6.26 12.12
N GLY A 34 -0.32 -7.23 12.55
CA GLY A 34 -0.37 -8.56 11.91
C GLY A 34 -0.73 -8.50 10.43
N GLY A 35 -1.78 -7.76 10.08
CA GLY A 35 -2.20 -7.59 8.69
C GLY A 35 -1.21 -6.81 7.83
N SER A 36 -0.48 -5.87 8.42
CA SER A 36 0.58 -5.10 7.76
C SER A 36 1.83 -5.96 7.54
N LEU A 37 2.29 -6.66 8.59
CA LEU A 37 3.48 -7.51 8.53
C LEU A 37 3.31 -8.69 7.57
N SER A 38 2.11 -9.29 7.51
CA SER A 38 1.81 -10.38 6.57
C SER A 38 1.89 -9.96 5.10
N ALA A 39 1.76 -8.67 4.83
CA ALA A 39 1.81 -8.11 3.47
C ALA A 39 3.16 -7.46 3.14
N ALA A 40 4.12 -7.43 4.05
CA ALA A 40 5.37 -6.69 3.89
C ALA A 40 6.17 -7.12 2.65
N ASP A 41 6.26 -8.43 2.37
CA ASP A 41 6.96 -8.93 1.18
C ASP A 41 6.22 -8.57 -0.11
N ILE A 42 4.89 -8.61 -0.10
CA ILE A 42 4.06 -8.20 -1.24
C ILE A 42 4.25 -6.71 -1.53
N PHE A 43 4.17 -5.85 -0.52
CA PHE A 43 4.46 -4.42 -0.68
C PHE A 43 5.87 -4.19 -1.21
N THR A 44 6.85 -4.91 -0.65
CA THR A 44 8.23 -4.76 -1.08
C THR A 44 8.40 -5.16 -2.55
N PHE A 45 7.91 -6.31 -2.94
CA PHE A 45 8.00 -6.76 -4.33
C PHE A 45 7.32 -5.77 -5.28
N LEU A 46 6.10 -5.34 -4.98
CA LEU A 46 5.37 -4.40 -5.84
C LEU A 46 6.09 -3.06 -5.98
N TYR A 47 6.46 -2.42 -4.88
CA TYR A 47 7.00 -1.05 -4.90
C TYR A 47 8.48 -0.95 -5.26
N PHE A 48 9.26 -2.02 -5.12
CA PHE A 48 10.70 -1.98 -5.40
C PHE A 48 11.12 -2.74 -6.66
N GLU A 49 10.23 -3.61 -7.19
CA GLU A 49 10.57 -4.46 -8.32
C GLU A 49 9.56 -4.40 -9.46
N GLU A 50 8.25 -4.57 -9.18
CA GLU A 50 7.25 -4.87 -10.20
C GLU A 50 6.60 -3.61 -10.80
N MET A 51 6.22 -2.65 -9.97
CA MET A 51 5.41 -1.51 -10.41
C MET A 51 6.25 -0.46 -11.15
N ASN A 52 5.72 0.03 -12.26
CA ASN A 52 6.23 1.22 -12.95
C ASN A 52 5.80 2.47 -12.18
N ILE A 53 6.65 2.94 -11.28
CA ILE A 53 6.41 4.11 -10.41
C ILE A 53 7.67 4.95 -10.23
N ASP A 54 7.51 6.25 -10.10
CA ASP A 54 8.60 7.18 -9.78
C ASP A 54 8.21 8.04 -8.56
N PRO A 55 8.86 7.85 -7.40
CA PRO A 55 8.60 8.67 -6.21
C PRO A 55 8.86 10.17 -6.40
N LYS A 56 9.72 10.54 -7.36
CA LYS A 56 10.01 11.95 -7.69
C LYS A 56 8.93 12.57 -8.58
N ASN A 57 8.12 11.74 -9.22
CA ASN A 57 6.99 12.15 -10.04
C ASN A 57 5.74 11.32 -9.66
N PRO A 58 5.18 11.52 -8.46
CA PRO A 58 4.06 10.71 -7.96
C PRO A 58 2.79 10.85 -8.80
N ASP A 59 2.68 11.92 -9.58
CA ASP A 59 1.53 12.22 -10.43
C ASP A 59 1.71 11.76 -11.89
N MET A 60 2.77 11.01 -12.20
CA MET A 60 3.01 10.46 -13.54
C MET A 60 1.76 9.72 -14.06
N GLU A 61 1.26 10.12 -15.22
CA GLU A 61 0.01 9.57 -15.77
C GLU A 61 0.10 8.08 -16.09
N GLU A 62 1.23 7.63 -16.63
CA GLU A 62 1.46 6.24 -17.07
C GLU A 62 1.99 5.33 -15.96
N ARG A 63 2.04 5.81 -14.71
CA ARG A 63 2.45 4.94 -13.60
C ARG A 63 1.39 3.90 -13.28
N ASP A 64 1.80 2.76 -12.78
CA ASP A 64 0.91 1.77 -12.21
C ASP A 64 0.15 2.31 -11.00
N ARG A 65 -1.01 1.74 -10.73
CA ARG A 65 -1.89 2.11 -9.60
C ARG A 65 -1.97 0.98 -8.59
N PHE A 66 -2.02 1.35 -7.32
CA PHE A 66 -2.17 0.39 -6.24
C PHE A 66 -3.34 0.75 -5.31
N VAL A 67 -4.28 -0.18 -5.12
CA VAL A 67 -5.41 -0.01 -4.21
C VAL A 67 -5.31 -0.96 -3.03
N LEU A 68 -5.15 -0.41 -1.83
CA LEU A 68 -5.19 -1.18 -0.60
C LEU A 68 -6.64 -1.44 -0.17
N SER A 69 -7.23 -2.55 -0.63
CA SER A 69 -8.63 -2.89 -0.31
C SER A 69 -8.84 -3.36 1.14
N LYS A 70 -7.78 -3.55 1.91
CA LYS A 70 -7.77 -3.75 3.36
C LYS A 70 -7.14 -2.53 4.06
N GLY A 71 -7.79 -1.37 3.97
CA GLY A 71 -7.27 -0.07 4.37
C GLY A 71 -6.74 0.02 5.80
N HIS A 72 -7.21 -0.84 6.72
CA HIS A 72 -6.69 -0.93 8.09
C HIS A 72 -5.23 -1.37 8.18
N THR A 73 -4.64 -1.89 7.09
CA THR A 73 -3.21 -2.22 6.99
C THR A 73 -2.37 -1.09 6.38
N ALA A 74 -2.87 0.14 6.49
CA ALA A 74 -2.16 1.36 6.08
C ALA A 74 -0.71 1.45 6.56
N PRO A 75 -0.34 1.03 7.80
CA PRO A 75 1.06 1.07 8.24
C PRO A 75 2.01 0.30 7.30
N GLY A 76 1.54 -0.79 6.69
CA GLY A 76 2.32 -1.54 5.70
C GLY A 76 2.56 -0.75 4.42
N LEU A 77 1.49 -0.15 3.87
CA LEU A 77 1.58 0.70 2.69
C LEU A 77 2.46 1.92 2.94
N TYR A 78 2.26 2.62 4.06
CA TYR A 78 3.05 3.81 4.39
C TYR A 78 4.53 3.49 4.55
N SER A 79 4.86 2.37 5.18
CA SER A 79 6.24 1.93 5.30
C SER A 79 6.87 1.67 3.93
N ALA A 80 6.17 0.98 3.03
CA ALA A 80 6.66 0.76 1.68
C ALA A 80 6.87 2.08 0.91
N LEU A 81 5.90 3.01 0.98
CA LEU A 81 5.98 4.32 0.35
C LEU A 81 7.15 5.15 0.90
N ALA A 82 7.33 5.22 2.22
CA ALA A 82 8.41 5.95 2.86
C ALA A 82 9.78 5.40 2.43
N TYR A 83 10.00 4.09 2.56
CA TYR A 83 11.27 3.47 2.14
C TYR A 83 11.48 3.50 0.61
N ARG A 84 10.42 3.63 -0.17
CA ARG A 84 10.53 3.85 -1.63
C ARG A 84 10.92 5.30 -1.96
N GLY A 85 10.68 6.25 -1.04
CA GLY A 85 11.09 7.65 -1.17
C GLY A 85 9.97 8.62 -1.54
N TYR A 86 8.70 8.27 -1.31
CA TYR A 86 7.57 9.19 -1.50
C TYR A 86 7.49 10.27 -0.42
N PHE A 87 7.92 9.96 0.80
CA PHE A 87 8.01 10.89 1.92
C PHE A 87 9.05 10.39 2.93
N PRO A 88 9.48 11.23 3.90
CA PRO A 88 10.53 10.85 4.85
C PRO A 88 10.14 9.66 5.73
N VAL A 89 11.07 8.73 5.96
CA VAL A 89 10.89 7.57 6.86
C VAL A 89 10.65 8.04 8.30
N GLU A 90 11.21 9.17 8.66
CA GLU A 90 11.09 9.83 9.96
C GLU A 90 9.65 10.26 10.28
N ASP A 91 8.77 10.34 9.28
CA ASP A 91 7.37 10.67 9.49
C ASP A 91 6.54 9.46 9.97
N LEU A 92 7.02 8.22 9.78
CA LEU A 92 6.29 7.01 10.18
C LEU A 92 5.85 7.00 11.65
N PRO A 93 6.66 7.47 12.62
CA PRO A 93 6.24 7.57 14.02
C PRO A 93 5.08 8.54 14.26
N THR A 94 4.75 9.42 13.31
CA THR A 94 3.62 10.36 13.45
C THR A 94 2.26 9.74 13.12
N LEU A 95 2.23 8.46 12.76
CA LEU A 95 1.00 7.74 12.42
C LEU A 95 -0.12 8.03 13.43
N ARG A 96 -1.27 8.51 12.95
CA ARG A 96 -2.47 8.82 13.74
C ARG A 96 -2.30 9.90 14.82
N HIS A 97 -1.17 10.57 14.88
CA HIS A 97 -1.01 11.73 15.76
C HIS A 97 -1.82 12.92 15.22
N LEU A 98 -2.26 13.78 16.14
CA LEU A 98 -2.96 15.00 15.77
C LEU A 98 -2.08 15.87 14.86
N GLY A 99 -2.62 16.29 13.72
CA GLY A 99 -1.90 17.09 12.73
C GLY A 99 -1.03 16.29 11.76
N SER A 100 -0.85 14.98 11.95
CA SER A 100 -0.16 14.13 10.98
C SER A 100 -1.02 13.87 9.75
N TYR A 101 -0.38 13.82 8.58
CA TYR A 101 -1.05 13.39 7.34
C TYR A 101 -1.17 11.85 7.25
N LEU A 102 -0.39 11.10 8.04
CA LEU A 102 -0.43 9.63 8.09
C LEU A 102 -1.60 9.16 8.96
N GLN A 103 -2.76 9.02 8.34
CA GLN A 103 -3.98 8.60 9.01
C GLN A 103 -4.07 7.09 9.17
N GLY A 104 -5.03 6.61 9.99
CA GLY A 104 -5.24 5.17 10.25
C GLY A 104 -5.69 4.35 9.02
N HIS A 105 -6.13 5.02 7.96
CA HIS A 105 -6.48 4.45 6.66
C HIS A 105 -5.86 5.29 5.54
N PRO A 106 -5.56 4.70 4.37
CA PRO A 106 -4.98 5.45 3.25
C PRO A 106 -5.87 6.61 2.82
N CYS A 107 -5.24 7.74 2.52
CA CYS A 107 -5.90 8.93 1.99
C CYS A 107 -5.16 9.41 0.74
N ILE A 108 -5.89 9.81 -0.29
CA ILE A 108 -5.33 10.28 -1.58
C ILE A 108 -4.43 11.52 -1.46
N HIS A 109 -4.48 12.22 -0.33
CA HIS A 109 -3.59 13.37 -0.08
C HIS A 109 -2.16 12.94 0.33
N ILE A 110 -1.94 11.65 0.56
CA ILE A 110 -0.61 11.09 0.87
C ILE A 110 0.08 10.74 -0.46
N PRO A 111 1.29 11.24 -0.70
CA PRO A 111 2.01 10.93 -1.94
C PRO A 111 2.12 9.42 -2.18
N GLY A 112 1.77 8.98 -3.38
CA GLY A 112 1.80 7.57 -3.76
C GLY A 112 0.57 6.75 -3.36
N VAL A 113 -0.45 7.35 -2.75
CA VAL A 113 -1.73 6.70 -2.45
C VAL A 113 -2.75 7.00 -3.55
N ASP A 114 -3.21 5.97 -4.24
CA ASP A 114 -4.14 6.10 -5.38
C ASP A 114 -5.61 6.19 -4.99
N MET A 115 -5.96 5.70 -3.80
CA MET A 115 -7.35 5.68 -3.34
C MET A 115 -7.43 5.77 -1.84
N SER A 116 -8.30 6.64 -1.35
CA SER A 116 -8.74 6.61 0.05
C SER A 116 -9.56 5.35 0.29
N SER A 117 -9.12 4.49 1.19
CA SER A 117 -9.78 3.25 1.50
C SER A 117 -10.03 3.09 3.00
N GLY A 118 -11.02 2.28 3.38
CA GLY A 118 -11.39 2.08 4.79
C GLY A 118 -12.57 1.14 4.91
N SER A 119 -13.60 1.34 4.09
CA SER A 119 -14.71 0.41 4.00
C SER A 119 -14.27 -0.89 3.35
N LEU A 120 -14.38 -1.98 4.09
CA LEU A 120 -13.94 -3.30 3.65
C LEU A 120 -14.73 -3.78 2.43
N GLY A 121 -14.02 -4.24 1.40
CA GLY A 121 -14.61 -4.78 0.16
C GLY A 121 -14.87 -3.73 -0.93
N GLN A 122 -14.73 -2.43 -0.67
CA GLN A 122 -14.96 -1.40 -1.69
C GLN A 122 -13.73 -1.11 -2.56
N GLY A 123 -12.52 -1.33 -2.04
CA GLY A 123 -11.29 -1.04 -2.79
C GLY A 123 -11.20 -1.81 -4.11
N ILE A 124 -11.62 -3.06 -4.14
CA ILE A 124 -11.58 -3.86 -5.36
C ILE A 124 -12.50 -3.28 -6.46
N SER A 125 -13.68 -2.76 -6.09
CA SER A 125 -14.61 -2.15 -7.07
C SER A 125 -13.99 -0.90 -7.71
N ALA A 126 -13.29 -0.09 -6.92
CA ALA A 126 -12.55 1.06 -7.44
C ALA A 126 -11.38 0.64 -8.33
N ALA A 127 -10.63 -0.40 -7.94
CA ALA A 127 -9.54 -0.94 -8.75
C ALA A 127 -10.05 -1.45 -10.12
N VAL A 128 -11.20 -2.12 -10.15
CA VAL A 128 -11.85 -2.54 -11.39
C VAL A 128 -12.25 -1.33 -12.23
N GLY A 129 -12.81 -0.28 -11.60
CA GLY A 129 -13.16 0.95 -12.31
C GLY A 129 -11.94 1.64 -12.93
N MET A 130 -10.81 1.73 -12.18
CA MET A 130 -9.55 2.27 -12.70
C MET A 130 -9.02 1.45 -13.89
N ALA A 131 -9.05 0.11 -13.79
CA ALA A 131 -8.59 -0.76 -14.87
C ALA A 131 -9.48 -0.68 -16.12
N LEU A 132 -10.80 -0.54 -15.95
CA LEU A 132 -11.72 -0.33 -17.06
C LEU A 132 -11.50 1.03 -17.73
N GLY A 133 -11.33 2.09 -16.92
CA GLY A 133 -11.00 3.43 -17.43
C GLY A 133 -9.70 3.41 -18.24
N ALA A 134 -8.64 2.79 -17.70
CA ALA A 134 -7.37 2.64 -18.42
C ALA A 134 -7.56 1.94 -19.79
N LYS A 135 -8.36 0.86 -19.84
CA LYS A 135 -8.67 0.17 -21.10
C LYS A 135 -9.44 1.05 -22.08
N MET A 136 -10.41 1.83 -21.61
CA MET A 136 -11.19 2.74 -22.44
C MET A 136 -10.31 3.86 -23.05
N ASP A 137 -9.40 4.38 -22.23
CA ASP A 137 -8.47 5.44 -22.62
C ASP A 137 -7.21 4.92 -23.35
N LYS A 138 -7.14 3.59 -23.58
CA LYS A 138 -5.99 2.92 -24.21
C LYS A 138 -4.66 3.20 -23.50
N ARG A 139 -4.68 3.23 -22.17
CA ARG A 139 -3.51 3.38 -21.30
C ARG A 139 -2.92 2.00 -20.96
N ASP A 140 -1.61 1.93 -20.82
CA ASP A 140 -0.87 0.68 -20.60
C ASP A 140 -0.55 0.41 -19.11
N PHE A 141 -0.89 1.32 -18.19
CA PHE A 141 -0.62 1.10 -16.78
C PHE A 141 -1.46 -0.04 -16.19
N ARG A 142 -0.88 -0.74 -15.23
CA ARG A 142 -1.55 -1.81 -14.49
C ARG A 142 -2.18 -1.29 -13.21
N VAL A 143 -3.22 -1.98 -12.76
CA VAL A 143 -3.88 -1.71 -11.49
C VAL A 143 -3.74 -2.92 -10.59
N TYR A 144 -3.03 -2.75 -9.48
CA TYR A 144 -2.85 -3.77 -8.45
C TYR A 144 -3.80 -3.52 -7.29
N THR A 145 -4.32 -4.57 -6.69
CA THR A 145 -5.14 -4.46 -5.48
C THR A 145 -4.81 -5.55 -4.49
N LEU A 146 -4.69 -5.17 -3.21
CA LEU A 146 -4.43 -6.10 -2.12
C LEU A 146 -5.68 -6.24 -1.26
N LEU A 147 -6.22 -7.47 -1.20
CA LEU A 147 -7.39 -7.82 -0.41
C LEU A 147 -6.98 -8.65 0.82
N GLY A 148 -7.85 -8.63 1.85
CA GLY A 148 -7.81 -9.59 2.93
C GLY A 148 -8.89 -10.67 2.74
N ASP A 149 -8.65 -11.91 3.15
CA ASP A 149 -9.55 -13.04 2.92
C ASP A 149 -10.93 -12.87 3.60
N ARG A 150 -10.94 -12.23 4.77
CA ARG A 150 -12.15 -11.94 5.55
C ARG A 150 -13.26 -11.19 4.77
N LYS A 151 -12.94 -10.62 3.61
CA LYS A 151 -13.87 -9.82 2.80
C LYS A 151 -14.73 -10.65 1.87
N SER A 152 -14.21 -11.73 1.34
CA SER A 152 -14.96 -12.65 0.47
C SER A 152 -16.07 -13.36 1.23
N THR A 153 -15.87 -13.63 2.53
CA THR A 153 -16.85 -14.26 3.40
C THR A 153 -18.00 -13.33 3.78
N ARG A 154 -17.77 -12.01 3.88
CA ARG A 154 -18.84 -11.04 4.21
C ARG A 154 -19.78 -10.75 3.05
N LEU A 155 -19.32 -10.82 1.82
CA LEU A 155 -20.18 -10.67 0.64
C LEU A 155 -21.14 -11.86 0.47
N ASN A 156 -20.77 -13.03 1.00
CA ASN A 156 -21.61 -14.23 0.97
C ASN A 156 -22.54 -14.38 2.20
N SER A 157 -22.33 -13.63 3.28
CA SER A 157 -23.11 -13.76 4.51
C SER A 157 -24.26 -12.76 4.64
N SER A 158 -24.55 -11.95 3.65
CA SER A 158 -25.60 -10.93 3.68
C SER A 158 -26.92 -11.34 3.02
N HIS A 159 -27.14 -12.65 2.79
CA HIS A 159 -28.44 -13.14 2.35
C HIS A 159 -28.97 -14.18 3.34
N PRO A 160 -30.01 -13.86 4.11
CA PRO A 160 -30.81 -14.88 4.76
C PRO A 160 -31.58 -15.70 3.73
#